data_be2420fbe22fd33a70e7399fcfead99e
#
_entry.id   be2420fbe22fd33a70e7399fcfead99e
#
_cell.length_a   1.000
_cell.length_b   1.000
_cell.length_c   1.000
_cell.angle_alpha   90.00
_cell.angle_beta   90.00
_cell.angle_gamma   90.00
#
_symmetry.space_group_name_H-M   'P 1'
#
loop_
_entity.id
_entity.type
_entity.pdbx_description
1 polymer ?
#
loop_
_entity_poly.entity_id
_entity_poly.type
_entity_poly.pdbx_seq_one_letter_code
_entity_poly.pdbx_strand_id
1 'polypeptide(L)'
;MSESLQDRPEGFRHVAEVLASLQHPHAPVYLDVAARTAQEAADALRVSVGQIAKSVIFRRKIDDAAVLVVTSGDRRVDEKKVAVMVGALARADAEFVKAKTGFTIGGVAPVGHATPPVTLIDRELFRFDEIWAAAGHPNGVFRLSPKQLQALTAAPVADVV
;
A
#
# COMPACT_ATOMS: atom_id res chain seq x y z
N MET A 1 21.28 -8.51 -18.32
CA MET A 1 20.38 -7.71 -19.13
C MET A 1 19.09 -7.48 -18.34
N SER A 2 18.74 -6.23 -18.13
CA SER A 2 17.51 -5.92 -17.40
C SER A 2 16.29 -6.10 -18.31
N GLU A 3 15.23 -6.65 -17.75
CA GLU A 3 13.95 -6.73 -18.47
C GLU A 3 13.37 -5.34 -18.62
N SER A 4 12.68 -5.09 -19.74
CA SER A 4 11.96 -3.84 -19.92
C SER A 4 10.73 -3.81 -19.02
N LEU A 5 10.20 -2.61 -18.75
CA LEU A 5 8.98 -2.45 -17.97
C LEU A 5 7.81 -3.23 -18.57
N GLN A 6 7.75 -3.32 -19.92
CA GLN A 6 6.67 -4.02 -20.61
C GLN A 6 6.66 -5.53 -20.35
N ASP A 7 7.78 -6.12 -19.91
CA ASP A 7 7.88 -7.53 -19.59
C ASP A 7 7.43 -7.84 -18.15
N ARG A 8 7.14 -6.81 -17.37
CA ARG A 8 6.70 -6.95 -15.98
C ARG A 8 5.19 -7.20 -15.90
N PRO A 9 4.70 -7.77 -14.77
CA PRO A 9 3.26 -7.96 -14.57
C PRO A 9 2.46 -6.67 -14.68
N GLU A 10 1.21 -6.81 -15.07
CA GLU A 10 0.31 -5.67 -15.30
C GLU A 10 0.18 -4.74 -14.10
N GLY A 11 0.01 -5.30 -12.90
CA GLY A 11 -0.13 -4.50 -11.67
C GLY A 11 1.10 -3.63 -11.40
N PHE A 12 2.29 -4.19 -11.60
CA PHE A 12 3.54 -3.45 -11.46
C PHE A 12 3.65 -2.33 -12.49
N ARG A 13 3.34 -2.63 -13.74
CA ARG A 13 3.36 -1.62 -14.82
C ARG A 13 2.39 -0.49 -14.54
N HIS A 14 1.19 -0.84 -14.07
CA HIS A 14 0.17 0.15 -13.73
C HIS A 14 0.66 1.12 -12.66
N VAL A 15 1.25 0.60 -11.58
CA VAL A 15 1.79 1.43 -10.50
C VAL A 15 2.94 2.31 -11.01
N ALA A 16 3.83 1.75 -11.85
CA ALA A 16 4.91 2.53 -12.45
C ALA A 16 4.38 3.72 -13.24
N GLU A 17 3.32 3.51 -14.03
CA GLU A 17 2.69 4.57 -14.81
C GLU A 17 2.02 5.62 -13.92
N VAL A 18 1.32 5.19 -12.87
CA VAL A 18 0.66 6.10 -11.92
C VAL A 18 1.69 6.96 -11.20
N LEU A 19 2.77 6.36 -10.71
CA LEU A 19 3.83 7.11 -10.02
C LEU A 19 4.50 8.12 -10.95
N ALA A 20 4.74 7.75 -12.20
CA ALA A 20 5.30 8.68 -13.20
C ALA A 20 4.34 9.84 -13.48
N SER A 21 3.05 9.57 -13.62
CA SER A 21 2.04 10.60 -13.86
C SER A 21 1.89 11.57 -12.69
N LEU A 22 2.13 11.09 -11.47
CA LEU A 22 2.11 11.89 -10.25
C LEU A 22 3.46 12.55 -9.96
N GLN A 23 4.43 12.37 -10.86
CA GLN A 23 5.78 12.94 -10.75
C GLN A 23 6.53 12.50 -9.49
N HIS A 24 6.30 11.25 -9.07
CA HIS A 24 7.04 10.68 -7.94
C HIS A 24 8.50 10.47 -8.37
N PRO A 25 9.49 10.88 -7.53
CA PRO A 25 10.91 10.86 -7.95
C PRO A 25 11.54 9.47 -8.02
N HIS A 26 10.88 8.43 -7.51
CA HIS A 26 11.44 7.09 -7.46
C HIS A 26 10.57 6.10 -8.24
N ALA A 27 11.14 5.51 -9.29
CA ALA A 27 10.48 4.41 -10.01
C ALA A 27 10.41 3.16 -9.13
N PRO A 28 9.39 2.30 -9.31
CA PRO A 28 9.30 1.06 -8.56
C PRO A 28 10.42 0.10 -8.96
N VAL A 29 10.78 -0.75 -8.00
CA VAL A 29 11.82 -1.78 -8.15
C VAL A 29 11.15 -3.14 -8.15
N TYR A 30 11.55 -4.02 -9.08
CA TYR A 30 11.08 -5.39 -9.14
C TYR A 30 12.11 -6.29 -8.47
N LEU A 31 11.74 -6.90 -7.34
CA LEU A 31 12.64 -7.75 -6.55
C LEU A 31 12.75 -9.14 -7.17
N ASP A 32 13.89 -9.81 -6.93
CA ASP A 32 14.11 -11.18 -7.38
C ASP A 32 13.23 -12.19 -6.64
N VAL A 33 12.79 -11.84 -5.44
CA VAL A 33 11.93 -12.70 -4.62
C VAL A 33 10.62 -11.97 -4.29
N ALA A 34 9.54 -12.75 -4.15
CA ALA A 34 8.26 -12.19 -3.73
C ALA A 34 8.31 -11.77 -2.26
N ALA A 35 7.72 -10.62 -1.95
CA ALA A 35 7.60 -10.08 -0.60
C ALA A 35 6.12 -9.89 -0.29
N ARG A 36 5.46 -10.95 0.18
CA ARG A 36 4.02 -10.93 0.48
C ARG A 36 3.69 -10.41 1.87
N THR A 37 4.68 -10.41 2.76
CA THR A 37 4.55 -9.90 4.13
C THR A 37 5.48 -8.72 4.33
N ALA A 38 5.17 -7.89 5.33
CA ALA A 38 6.03 -6.75 5.68
C ALA A 38 7.44 -7.24 6.08
N GLN A 39 7.54 -8.35 6.82
CA GLN A 39 8.83 -8.89 7.23
C GLN A 39 9.66 -9.36 6.03
N GLU A 40 9.03 -10.06 5.06
CA GLU A 40 9.72 -10.48 3.85
C GLU A 40 10.24 -9.29 3.04
N ALA A 41 9.44 -8.24 2.93
CA ALA A 41 9.85 -7.01 2.25
C ALA A 41 11.02 -6.34 2.96
N ALA A 42 10.94 -6.22 4.28
CA ALA A 42 12.01 -5.62 5.09
C ALA A 42 13.32 -6.41 4.95
N ASP A 43 13.24 -7.73 4.98
CA ASP A 43 14.41 -8.59 4.84
C ASP A 43 15.06 -8.42 3.45
N ALA A 44 14.26 -8.42 2.40
CA ALA A 44 14.73 -8.25 1.03
C ALA A 44 15.38 -6.87 0.80
N LEU A 45 14.82 -5.84 1.40
CA LEU A 45 15.30 -4.45 1.26
C LEU A 45 16.36 -4.07 2.29
N ARG A 46 16.58 -4.92 3.30
CA ARG A 46 17.54 -4.68 4.40
C ARG A 46 17.19 -3.39 5.18
N VAL A 47 15.92 -3.23 5.47
CA VAL A 47 15.41 -2.13 6.29
C VAL A 47 14.66 -2.70 7.48
N SER A 48 14.28 -1.85 8.43
CA SER A 48 13.47 -2.31 9.56
C SER A 48 12.03 -2.55 9.10
N VAL A 49 11.35 -3.51 9.73
CA VAL A 49 9.97 -3.85 9.33
C VAL A 49 9.01 -2.67 9.50
N GLY A 50 9.27 -1.77 10.44
CA GLY A 50 8.48 -0.55 10.63
C GLY A 50 8.52 0.39 9.43
N GLN A 51 9.57 0.31 8.60
CA GLN A 51 9.68 1.13 7.37
C GLN A 51 8.82 0.61 6.22
N ILE A 52 8.19 -0.54 6.37
CA ILE A 52 7.28 -1.05 5.35
C ILE A 52 5.90 -0.42 5.56
N ALA A 53 5.45 0.31 4.56
CA ALA A 53 4.11 0.89 4.53
C ALA A 53 3.15 -0.18 3.99
N LYS A 54 2.54 -0.92 4.91
CA LYS A 54 1.69 -2.06 4.60
C LYS A 54 0.27 -1.59 4.28
N SER A 55 -0.26 -1.97 3.12
CA SER A 55 -1.62 -1.66 2.71
C SER A 55 -2.59 -2.73 3.21
N VAL A 56 -3.51 -2.35 4.08
CA VAL A 56 -4.54 -3.24 4.63
C VAL A 56 -5.90 -2.77 4.14
N ILE A 57 -6.67 -3.68 3.52
CA ILE A 57 -7.98 -3.36 2.98
C ILE A 57 -9.07 -3.94 3.88
N PHE A 58 -10.07 -3.09 4.18
CA PHE A 58 -11.30 -3.48 4.85
C PHE A 58 -12.50 -3.13 3.97
N ARG A 59 -13.63 -3.76 4.22
CA ARG A 59 -14.90 -3.42 3.61
C ARG A 59 -15.73 -2.59 4.60
N ARG A 60 -16.18 -1.43 4.19
CA ARG A 60 -17.09 -0.62 5.03
C ARG A 60 -18.50 -1.19 4.90
N LYS A 61 -19.12 -1.50 6.04
CA LYS A 61 -20.40 -2.24 6.05
C LYS A 61 -21.56 -1.48 5.41
N ILE A 62 -21.62 -0.17 5.60
CA ILE A 62 -22.78 0.61 5.18
C ILE A 62 -22.93 0.69 3.65
N ASP A 63 -21.85 0.66 2.89
CA ASP A 63 -21.88 0.93 1.45
C ASP A 63 -20.93 0.06 0.63
N ASP A 64 -20.30 -0.95 1.25
CA ASP A 64 -19.28 -1.80 0.61
C ASP A 64 -18.09 -1.06 0.01
N ALA A 65 -17.82 0.16 0.47
CA ALA A 65 -16.63 0.87 0.02
C ALA A 65 -15.36 0.20 0.56
N ALA A 66 -14.30 0.21 -0.24
CA ALA A 66 -12.98 -0.21 0.23
C ALA A 66 -12.39 0.85 1.16
N VAL A 67 -11.85 0.41 2.28
CA VAL A 67 -11.09 1.24 3.21
C VAL A 67 -9.65 0.77 3.20
N LEU A 68 -8.75 1.66 2.81
CA LEU A 68 -7.32 1.38 2.78
C LEU A 68 -6.67 2.03 4.01
N VAL A 69 -6.04 1.22 4.84
CA VAL A 69 -5.21 1.71 5.94
C VAL A 69 -3.76 1.39 5.59
N VAL A 70 -2.94 2.42 5.42
CA VAL A 70 -1.50 2.25 5.17
C VAL A 70 -0.81 2.34 6.52
N THR A 71 -0.38 1.20 7.03
CA THR A 71 0.16 1.07 8.40
C THR A 71 1.63 0.69 8.39
N SER A 72 2.35 1.10 9.44
CA SER A 72 3.74 0.66 9.64
C SER A 72 3.79 -0.85 9.84
N GLY A 73 4.75 -1.52 9.21
CA GLY A 73 4.83 -2.98 9.19
C GLY A 73 5.08 -3.64 10.55
N ASP A 74 5.52 -2.88 11.56
CA ASP A 74 5.71 -3.38 12.93
C ASP A 74 4.49 -3.09 13.83
N ARG A 75 3.40 -2.62 13.24
CA ARG A 75 2.16 -2.31 13.96
C ARG A 75 1.00 -3.09 13.35
N ARG A 76 -0.07 -3.19 14.13
CA ARG A 76 -1.31 -3.83 13.69
C ARG A 76 -2.44 -2.81 13.75
N VAL A 77 -3.28 -2.78 12.71
CA VAL A 77 -4.42 -1.88 12.65
C VAL A 77 -5.40 -2.20 13.78
N ASP A 78 -5.80 -1.16 14.51
CA ASP A 78 -6.89 -1.25 15.49
C ASP A 78 -8.21 -0.92 14.76
N GLU A 79 -8.97 -1.95 14.43
CA GLU A 79 -10.19 -1.81 13.64
C GLU A 79 -11.24 -0.94 14.35
N LYS A 80 -11.27 -0.94 15.66
CA LYS A 80 -12.22 -0.10 16.44
C LYS A 80 -11.90 1.37 16.27
N LYS A 81 -10.62 1.72 16.33
CA LYS A 81 -10.18 3.11 16.08
C LYS A 81 -10.54 3.56 14.68
N VAL A 82 -10.28 2.73 13.68
CA VAL A 82 -10.59 3.04 12.28
C VAL A 82 -12.10 3.17 12.09
N ALA A 83 -12.88 2.27 12.67
CA ALA A 83 -14.35 2.31 12.56
C ALA A 83 -14.96 3.59 13.14
N VAL A 84 -14.38 4.14 14.19
CA VAL A 84 -14.83 5.45 14.74
C VAL A 84 -14.68 6.55 13.69
N MET A 85 -13.65 6.50 12.86
CA MET A 85 -13.36 7.53 11.87
C MET A 85 -14.13 7.35 10.57
N VAL A 86 -14.32 6.11 10.11
CA VAL A 86 -14.83 5.84 8.76
C VAL A 86 -16.12 5.02 8.73
N GLY A 87 -16.58 4.51 9.87
CA GLY A 87 -17.76 3.64 9.97
C GLY A 87 -17.39 2.19 10.18
N ALA A 88 -18.40 1.36 10.51
CA ALA A 88 -18.22 -0.05 10.83
C ALA A 88 -17.55 -0.81 9.68
N LEU A 89 -16.56 -1.65 10.04
CA LEU A 89 -15.74 -2.40 9.10
C LEU A 89 -16.07 -3.89 9.13
N ALA A 90 -15.86 -4.53 7.99
CA ALA A 90 -15.89 -5.97 7.83
C ALA A 90 -14.61 -6.41 7.13
N ARG A 91 -14.34 -7.71 7.18
CA ARG A 91 -13.22 -8.31 6.48
C ARG A 91 -13.43 -8.17 4.96
N ALA A 92 -12.35 -7.83 4.25
CA ALA A 92 -12.31 -7.84 2.80
C ALA A 92 -11.65 -9.15 2.34
N ASP A 93 -12.39 -9.97 1.60
CA ASP A 93 -11.81 -11.19 1.03
C ASP A 93 -11.00 -10.88 -0.24
N ALA A 94 -10.33 -11.90 -0.78
CA ALA A 94 -9.46 -11.73 -1.95
C ALA A 94 -10.23 -11.21 -3.18
N GLU A 95 -11.47 -11.68 -3.36
CA GLU A 95 -12.32 -11.26 -4.48
C GLU A 95 -12.71 -9.80 -4.37
N PHE A 96 -13.10 -9.35 -3.19
CA PHE A 96 -13.41 -7.95 -2.90
C PHE A 96 -12.19 -7.05 -3.16
N VAL A 97 -11.02 -7.46 -2.64
CA VAL A 97 -9.79 -6.69 -2.82
C VAL A 97 -9.48 -6.54 -4.32
N LYS A 98 -9.54 -7.62 -5.08
CA LYS A 98 -9.27 -7.58 -6.53
C LYS A 98 -10.27 -6.70 -7.26
N ALA A 99 -11.55 -6.83 -6.96
CA ALA A 99 -12.62 -6.07 -7.62
C ALA A 99 -12.49 -4.56 -7.36
N LYS A 100 -12.21 -4.17 -6.12
CA LYS A 100 -12.16 -2.75 -5.74
C LYS A 100 -10.83 -2.08 -6.06
N THR A 101 -9.72 -2.77 -5.82
CA THR A 101 -8.38 -2.18 -5.98
C THR A 101 -7.76 -2.43 -7.35
N GLY A 102 -8.12 -3.53 -7.99
CA GLY A 102 -7.46 -4.01 -9.20
C GLY A 102 -6.21 -4.84 -8.92
N PHE A 103 -5.77 -4.90 -7.67
CA PHE A 103 -4.58 -5.65 -7.26
C PHE A 103 -4.95 -6.95 -6.54
N THR A 104 -4.03 -7.90 -6.54
CA THR A 104 -4.18 -9.11 -5.73
C THR A 104 -3.59 -8.87 -4.33
N ILE A 105 -4.10 -9.63 -3.35
CA ILE A 105 -3.56 -9.61 -1.98
C ILE A 105 -2.05 -9.92 -2.03
N GLY A 106 -1.27 -9.16 -1.26
CA GLY A 106 0.20 -9.26 -1.24
C GLY A 106 0.89 -8.27 -2.15
N GLY A 107 0.14 -7.62 -3.06
CA GLY A 107 0.69 -6.62 -3.97
C GLY A 107 -0.09 -5.32 -4.02
N VAL A 108 -0.96 -5.07 -3.05
CA VAL A 108 -1.81 -3.86 -3.05
C VAL A 108 -0.95 -2.62 -2.82
N ALA A 109 -0.87 -1.77 -3.84
CA ALA A 109 -0.19 -0.48 -3.73
C ALA A 109 -1.08 0.54 -3.02
N PRO A 110 -0.51 1.61 -2.45
CA PRO A 110 -1.32 2.69 -1.88
C PRO A 110 -1.90 3.65 -2.92
N VAL A 111 -1.57 3.47 -4.19
CA VAL A 111 -2.02 4.31 -5.32
C VAL A 111 -2.53 3.45 -6.46
N GLY A 112 -3.26 4.07 -7.40
CA GLY A 112 -3.65 3.41 -8.64
C GLY A 112 -4.80 2.42 -8.50
N HIS A 113 -5.62 2.56 -7.48
CA HIS A 113 -6.77 1.67 -7.27
C HIS A 113 -7.84 1.85 -8.35
N ALA A 114 -8.48 0.76 -8.75
CA ALA A 114 -9.55 0.79 -9.76
C ALA A 114 -10.73 1.66 -9.30
N THR A 115 -11.11 1.55 -8.02
CA THR A 115 -12.08 2.42 -7.38
C THR A 115 -11.38 3.12 -6.22
N PRO A 116 -11.38 4.47 -6.18
CA PRO A 116 -10.68 5.19 -5.10
C PRO A 116 -11.19 4.76 -3.73
N PRO A 117 -10.32 4.27 -2.85
CA PRO A 117 -10.71 3.84 -1.51
C PRO A 117 -10.79 5.02 -0.55
N VAL A 118 -11.48 4.81 0.57
CA VAL A 118 -11.32 5.69 1.74
C VAL A 118 -9.98 5.33 2.36
N THR A 119 -9.07 6.27 2.47
CA THR A 119 -7.68 5.99 2.88
C THR A 119 -7.32 6.72 4.17
N LEU A 120 -6.65 5.99 5.08
CA LEU A 120 -6.04 6.53 6.28
C LEU A 120 -4.57 6.14 6.32
N ILE A 121 -3.72 7.06 6.77
CA ILE A 121 -2.28 6.82 6.89
C ILE A 121 -1.92 6.75 8.37
N ASP A 122 -1.23 5.68 8.75
CA ASP A 122 -0.72 5.49 10.10
C ASP A 122 0.33 6.55 10.43
N ARG A 123 0.08 7.34 11.47
CA ARG A 123 1.05 8.36 11.92
C ARG A 123 2.40 7.75 12.34
N GLU A 124 2.43 6.45 12.70
CA GLU A 124 3.67 5.77 13.09
C GLU A 124 4.66 5.65 11.95
N LEU A 125 4.21 5.74 10.70
CA LEU A 125 5.10 5.79 9.55
C LEU A 125 6.01 7.03 9.58
N PHE A 126 5.57 8.10 10.23
CA PHE A 126 6.34 9.35 10.31
C PHE A 126 7.54 9.29 11.26
N ARG A 127 7.72 8.15 11.94
CA ARG A 127 8.97 7.89 12.70
C ARG A 127 10.19 7.76 11.78
N PHE A 128 9.95 7.51 10.49
CA PHE A 128 11.01 7.24 9.50
C PHE A 128 11.05 8.33 8.44
N ASP A 129 12.25 8.59 7.91
CA ASP A 129 12.41 9.48 6.77
C ASP A 129 12.12 8.79 5.45
N GLU A 130 12.35 7.47 5.39
CA GLU A 130 12.15 6.66 4.21
C GLU A 130 11.32 5.43 4.54
N ILE A 131 10.32 5.17 3.71
CA ILE A 131 9.47 3.98 3.80
C ILE A 131 9.39 3.31 2.44
N TRP A 132 8.87 2.09 2.42
CA TRP A 132 8.70 1.30 1.21
C TRP A 132 7.28 0.73 1.14
N ALA A 133 6.65 0.85 -0.02
CA ALA A 133 5.29 0.36 -0.25
C ALA A 133 5.27 -0.65 -1.40
N ALA A 134 4.24 -1.49 -1.44
CA ALA A 134 4.03 -2.42 -2.53
C ALA A 134 3.70 -1.68 -3.83
N ALA A 135 4.20 -2.20 -4.93
CA ALA A 135 4.04 -1.60 -6.26
C ALA A 135 3.21 -2.47 -7.20
N GLY A 136 2.07 -2.97 -6.72
CA GLY A 136 1.09 -3.66 -7.56
C GLY A 136 1.36 -5.13 -7.82
N HIS A 137 2.38 -5.70 -7.20
CA HIS A 137 2.76 -7.11 -7.33
C HIS A 137 3.62 -7.52 -6.14
N PRO A 138 3.58 -8.80 -5.69
CA PRO A 138 4.40 -9.23 -4.57
C PRO A 138 5.91 -9.01 -4.75
N ASN A 139 6.40 -8.92 -5.98
CA ASN A 139 7.80 -8.61 -6.26
C ASN A 139 8.07 -7.11 -6.40
N GLY A 140 7.03 -6.27 -6.43
CA GLY A 140 7.18 -4.85 -6.69
C GLY A 140 7.16 -4.02 -5.42
N VAL A 141 8.11 -3.10 -5.29
CA VAL A 141 8.18 -2.14 -4.17
C VAL A 141 8.62 -0.78 -4.69
N PHE A 142 8.26 0.28 -3.97
CA PHE A 142 8.80 1.60 -4.29
C PHE A 142 9.09 2.38 -3.02
N ARG A 143 10.09 3.23 -3.13
CA ARG A 143 10.61 4.06 -2.04
C ARG A 143 9.89 5.41 -2.02
N LEU A 144 9.55 5.89 -0.83
CA LEU A 144 8.93 7.20 -0.65
C LEU A 144 9.15 7.68 0.79
N SER A 145 8.92 8.97 1.03
CA SER A 145 8.81 9.49 2.39
C SER A 145 7.36 9.41 2.86
N PRO A 146 7.09 9.46 4.18
CA PRO A 146 5.72 9.56 4.67
C PRO A 146 4.96 10.78 4.12
N LYS A 147 5.63 11.91 3.94
CA LYS A 147 5.04 13.11 3.33
C LYS A 147 4.64 12.88 1.88
N GLN A 148 5.48 12.15 1.13
CA GLN A 148 5.16 11.79 -0.25
C GLN A 148 3.96 10.85 -0.30
N LEU A 149 3.86 9.90 0.64
CA LEU A 149 2.69 9.03 0.74
C LEU A 149 1.42 9.85 0.92
N GLN A 150 1.44 10.82 1.81
CA GLN A 150 0.30 11.71 2.04
C GLN A 150 -0.05 12.52 0.79
N ALA A 151 0.94 13.05 0.08
CA ALA A 151 0.73 13.79 -1.16
C ALA A 151 0.15 12.89 -2.27
N LEU A 152 0.69 11.67 -2.43
CA LEU A 152 0.22 10.73 -3.46
C LEU A 152 -1.22 10.27 -3.23
N THR A 153 -1.63 10.11 -1.98
CA THR A 153 -2.96 9.58 -1.63
C THR A 153 -3.98 10.65 -1.29
N ALA A 154 -3.51 11.87 -0.97
CA ALA A 154 -4.33 12.96 -0.43
C ALA A 154 -5.11 12.53 0.83
N ALA A 155 -4.59 11.56 1.57
CA ALA A 155 -5.28 10.96 2.72
C ALA A 155 -4.85 11.61 4.04
N PRO A 156 -5.73 11.60 5.05
CA PRO A 156 -5.36 12.08 6.38
C PRO A 156 -4.45 11.11 7.10
N VAL A 157 -3.59 11.67 7.96
CA VAL A 157 -2.75 10.92 8.90
C VAL A 157 -3.53 10.79 10.19
N ALA A 158 -3.58 9.58 10.75
CA ALA A 158 -4.39 9.29 11.91
C ALA A 158 -3.75 8.23 12.82
N ASP A 159 -4.27 8.16 14.04
CA ASP A 159 -3.94 7.08 14.97
C ASP A 159 -4.82 5.88 14.63
N VAL A 160 -4.22 4.87 13.99
CA VAL A 160 -4.92 3.67 13.51
C VAL A 160 -4.43 2.38 14.18
N VAL A 161 -3.53 2.48 15.15
CA VAL A 161 -2.92 1.31 15.82
C VAL A 161 -3.07 1.33 17.32
#